data_0ee5a42fff2cafeedd992dad0ed2fc1e
#
_entry.id   0ee5a42fff2cafeedd992dad0ed2fc1e
#
_cell.length_a   1.000
_cell.length_b   1.000
_cell.length_c   1.000
_cell.angle_alpha   90.00
_cell.angle_beta   90.00
_cell.angle_gamma   90.00
#
_symmetry.space_group_name_H-M   'P 1'
#
loop_
_entity.id
_entity.type
_entity.pdbx_description
1 polymer ?
#
loop_
_entity_poly.entity_id
_entity_poly.type
_entity_poly.pdbx_seq_one_letter_code
_entity_poly.pdbx_strand_id
1 'polypeptide(L)'
;MVDQGISMDSLNDNVYTEFFRFQCHSAAKLVAKWDLTGFIHGVLNTDNMSLMGITIDYGPYAFMEWMDQDFTPNGSDSSGRYAWEEQQDVVAWNLGKLYEALYPVLKLSKEEAEQMIETDYSEVYKATFTSLFAEKIGTLSIGYGGSLTDMQR
;
A
#
# COMPACT_ATOMS: atom_id res chain seq x y z
N MET A 1 24.00 -19.19 32.95
CA MET A 1 22.99 -18.81 31.93
C MET A 1 22.29 -17.58 32.48
N VAL A 2 22.62 -16.41 31.96
CA VAL A 2 21.93 -15.18 32.36
C VAL A 2 20.68 -15.12 31.50
N ASP A 3 19.52 -15.30 32.17
CA ASP A 3 18.21 -15.08 31.57
C ASP A 3 18.12 -13.58 31.21
N GLN A 4 18.34 -13.24 29.95
CA GLN A 4 18.06 -11.91 29.44
C GLN A 4 16.55 -11.78 29.32
N GLY A 5 15.88 -11.51 30.45
CA GLY A 5 14.47 -11.23 30.48
C GLY A 5 14.14 -10.09 29.53
N ILE A 6 13.57 -10.43 28.38
CA ILE A 6 12.99 -9.46 27.46
C ILE A 6 11.87 -8.78 28.25
N SER A 7 12.02 -7.48 28.51
CA SER A 7 10.99 -6.70 29.19
C SER A 7 9.68 -6.75 28.38
N MET A 8 8.56 -7.00 29.05
CA MET A 8 7.23 -6.97 28.41
C MET A 8 6.96 -5.61 27.75
N ASP A 9 7.56 -4.52 28.27
CA ASP A 9 7.46 -3.20 27.68
C ASP A 9 8.18 -3.12 26.33
N SER A 10 9.37 -3.73 26.19
CA SER A 10 10.10 -3.74 24.92
C SER A 10 9.44 -4.63 23.84
N LEU A 11 8.72 -5.67 24.26
CA LEU A 11 7.90 -6.49 23.34
C LEU A 11 6.68 -5.72 22.86
N ASN A 12 6.01 -4.98 23.73
CA ASN A 12 4.87 -4.15 23.36
C ASN A 12 5.26 -3.04 22.38
N ASP A 13 6.41 -2.39 22.59
CA ASP A 13 6.90 -1.31 21.74
C ASP A 13 7.13 -1.78 20.30
N ASN A 14 7.71 -2.95 20.13
CA ASN A 14 7.97 -3.52 18.83
C ASN A 14 6.68 -3.96 18.11
N VAL A 15 5.69 -4.48 18.84
CA VAL A 15 4.44 -4.97 18.25
C VAL A 15 3.64 -3.85 17.56
N TYR A 16 3.53 -2.67 18.18
CA TYR A 16 2.80 -1.56 17.57
C TYR A 16 3.53 -0.97 16.37
N THR A 17 4.85 -0.86 16.43
CA THR A 17 5.67 -0.41 15.30
C THR A 17 5.57 -1.38 14.12
N GLU A 18 5.65 -2.68 14.37
CA GLU A 18 5.48 -3.71 13.34
C GLU A 18 4.04 -3.74 12.80
N PHE A 19 3.04 -3.49 13.63
CA PHE A 19 1.67 -3.30 13.17
C PHE A 19 1.56 -2.13 12.19
N PHE A 20 2.15 -0.97 12.53
CA PHE A 20 2.12 0.18 11.64
C PHE A 20 2.85 -0.10 10.32
N ARG A 21 4.03 -0.72 10.36
CA ARG A 21 4.76 -1.18 9.18
C ARG A 21 3.92 -2.14 8.32
N PHE A 22 3.25 -3.09 8.97
CA PHE A 22 2.33 -4.00 8.28
C PHE A 22 1.21 -3.25 7.56
N GLN A 23 0.67 -2.17 8.16
CA GLN A 23 -0.35 -1.34 7.51
C GLN A 23 0.19 -0.62 6.28
N CYS A 24 1.42 -0.08 6.35
CA CYS A 24 2.08 0.54 5.20
C CYS A 24 2.23 -0.48 4.04
N HIS A 25 2.73 -1.67 4.33
CA HIS A 25 2.90 -2.73 3.32
C HIS A 25 1.56 -3.23 2.74
N SER A 26 0.56 -3.38 3.59
CA SER A 26 -0.76 -3.87 3.19
C SER A 26 -1.47 -2.88 2.28
N ALA A 27 -1.44 -1.59 2.64
CA ALA A 27 -1.98 -0.50 1.85
C ALA A 27 -1.24 -0.37 0.50
N ALA A 28 0.09 -0.43 0.50
CA ALA A 28 0.90 -0.39 -0.71
C ALA A 28 0.53 -1.48 -1.72
N LYS A 29 0.38 -2.72 -1.24
CA LYS A 29 -0.04 -3.86 -2.07
C LYS A 29 -1.45 -3.71 -2.62
N LEU A 30 -2.36 -3.13 -1.84
CA LEU A 30 -3.73 -2.89 -2.25
C LEU A 30 -3.79 -1.84 -3.37
N VAL A 31 -3.13 -0.69 -3.18
CA VAL A 31 -3.10 0.40 -4.17
C VAL A 31 -2.42 -0.06 -5.45
N ALA A 32 -1.30 -0.79 -5.36
CA ALA A 32 -0.63 -1.33 -6.55
C ALA A 32 -1.55 -2.22 -7.40
N LYS A 33 -2.44 -2.98 -6.76
CA LYS A 33 -3.45 -3.79 -7.48
C LYS A 33 -4.55 -2.92 -8.10
N TRP A 34 -5.00 -1.87 -7.40
CA TRP A 34 -5.96 -0.92 -7.96
C TRP A 34 -5.41 -0.25 -9.21
N ASP A 35 -4.22 0.32 -9.11
CA ASP A 35 -3.60 1.06 -10.20
C ASP A 35 -3.35 0.16 -11.41
N LEU A 36 -2.89 -1.08 -11.18
CA LEU A 36 -2.66 -2.06 -12.24
C LEU A 36 -3.94 -2.45 -12.99
N THR A 37 -5.07 -2.46 -12.29
CA THR A 37 -6.37 -2.84 -12.88
C THR A 37 -7.16 -1.65 -13.41
N GLY A 38 -6.65 -0.42 -13.20
CA GLY A 38 -7.36 0.80 -13.54
C GLY A 38 -8.57 1.06 -12.64
N PHE A 39 -8.58 0.47 -11.43
CA PHE A 39 -9.60 0.70 -10.44
C PHE A 39 -9.39 2.04 -9.74
N ILE A 40 -10.44 2.85 -9.66
CA ILE A 40 -10.46 4.09 -8.91
C ILE A 40 -11.54 3.98 -7.83
N HIS A 41 -11.13 4.17 -6.58
CA HIS A 41 -12.03 4.12 -5.44
C HIS A 41 -13.00 5.30 -5.41
N GLY A 42 -12.52 6.49 -5.75
CA GLY A 42 -13.31 7.72 -5.87
C GLY A 42 -13.61 8.44 -4.55
N VAL A 43 -13.44 7.80 -3.38
CA VAL A 43 -13.60 8.42 -2.04
C VAL A 43 -12.64 7.76 -1.04
N LEU A 44 -11.36 8.10 -1.10
CA LEU A 44 -10.32 7.55 -0.21
C LEU A 44 -10.16 8.37 1.08
N ASN A 45 -11.26 8.59 1.80
CA ASN A 45 -11.22 9.13 3.16
C ASN A 45 -10.56 8.12 4.11
N THR A 46 -10.14 8.59 5.28
CA THR A 46 -9.53 7.73 6.32
C THR A 46 -10.45 6.62 6.82
N ASP A 47 -11.77 6.86 6.82
CA ASP A 47 -12.81 5.88 7.19
C ASP A 47 -13.07 4.82 6.10
N ASN A 48 -12.60 5.05 4.87
CA ASN A 48 -12.72 4.12 3.76
C ASN A 48 -11.45 3.28 3.53
N MET A 49 -10.53 3.28 4.51
CA MET A 49 -9.35 2.42 4.49
C MET A 49 -9.46 1.32 5.53
N SER A 50 -9.43 0.08 5.06
CA SER A 50 -9.47 -1.09 5.93
C SER A 50 -8.07 -1.46 6.44
N LEU A 51 -7.94 -1.68 7.75
CA LEU A 51 -6.74 -2.25 8.36
C LEU A 51 -6.46 -3.69 7.93
N MET A 52 -7.42 -4.34 7.28
CA MET A 52 -7.27 -5.70 6.74
C MET A 52 -6.68 -5.73 5.32
N GLY A 53 -6.36 -4.57 4.73
CA GLY A 53 -5.83 -4.47 3.37
C GLY A 53 -6.81 -4.92 2.28
N ILE A 54 -8.10 -4.68 2.50
CA ILE A 54 -9.18 -4.96 1.55
C ILE A 54 -9.89 -3.68 1.14
N THR A 55 -10.46 -3.67 -0.05
CA THR A 55 -11.30 -2.56 -0.50
C THR A 55 -12.66 -2.60 0.21
N ILE A 56 -13.07 -1.46 0.75
CA ILE A 56 -14.38 -1.28 1.41
C ILE A 56 -15.08 -0.04 0.85
N ASP A 57 -16.36 0.09 1.12
CA ASP A 57 -17.18 1.24 0.74
C ASP A 57 -17.14 1.56 -0.76
N TYR A 58 -17.65 0.64 -1.58
CA TYR A 58 -17.75 0.78 -3.02
C TYR A 58 -18.85 1.80 -3.38
N GLY A 59 -18.54 3.11 -3.19
CA GLY A 59 -19.40 4.23 -3.55
C GLY A 59 -19.27 4.59 -5.04
N PRO A 60 -18.75 5.79 -5.39
CA PRO A 60 -18.58 6.20 -6.78
C PRO A 60 -17.30 5.63 -7.41
N TYR A 61 -17.03 4.33 -7.22
CA TYR A 61 -15.87 3.67 -7.82
C TYR A 61 -16.07 3.43 -9.32
N ALA A 62 -14.97 3.30 -10.05
CA ALA A 62 -14.99 2.87 -11.45
C ALA A 62 -13.72 2.11 -11.83
N PHE A 63 -13.76 1.49 -13.02
CA PHE A 63 -12.58 1.03 -13.75
C PHE A 63 -12.40 1.91 -14.98
N MET A 64 -11.14 2.31 -15.26
CA MET A 64 -10.83 3.06 -16.48
C MET A 64 -10.96 2.17 -17.72
N GLU A 65 -11.52 2.70 -18.80
CA GLU A 65 -11.52 2.04 -20.12
C GLU A 65 -10.21 2.26 -20.87
N TRP A 66 -9.60 3.42 -20.68
CA TRP A 66 -8.29 3.82 -21.22
C TRP A 66 -7.51 4.58 -20.16
N MET A 67 -6.22 4.71 -20.33
CA MET A 67 -5.36 5.41 -19.39
C MET A 67 -5.70 6.90 -19.34
N ASP A 68 -6.17 7.35 -18.20
CA ASP A 68 -6.48 8.75 -17.89
C ASP A 68 -6.09 9.01 -16.43
N GLN A 69 -4.98 9.71 -16.23
CA GLN A 69 -4.41 9.95 -14.91
C GLN A 69 -5.31 10.84 -14.04
N ASP A 70 -5.98 11.80 -14.65
CA ASP A 70 -6.87 12.77 -13.98
C ASP A 70 -8.28 12.22 -13.73
N PHE A 71 -8.57 10.98 -14.19
CA PHE A 71 -9.90 10.43 -14.10
C PHE A 71 -10.33 10.22 -12.64
N THR A 72 -11.45 10.85 -12.27
CA THR A 72 -12.17 10.59 -11.01
C THR A 72 -13.62 10.24 -11.30
N PRO A 73 -14.12 9.09 -10.78
CA PRO A 73 -15.52 8.73 -10.96
C PRO A 73 -16.48 9.50 -10.03
N ASN A 74 -15.94 10.23 -9.07
CA ASN A 74 -16.72 10.98 -8.10
C ASN A 74 -17.07 12.38 -8.62
N GLY A 75 -18.28 12.54 -9.11
CA GLY A 75 -18.77 13.84 -9.64
C GLY A 75 -18.78 14.99 -8.61
N SER A 76 -18.61 14.71 -7.32
CA SER A 76 -18.49 15.72 -6.26
C SER A 76 -17.04 16.11 -5.98
N ASP A 77 -16.07 15.39 -6.52
CA ASP A 77 -14.65 15.67 -6.36
C ASP A 77 -14.15 16.63 -7.44
N SER A 78 -14.52 17.90 -7.30
CA SER A 78 -14.13 18.96 -8.25
C SER A 78 -12.63 19.26 -8.26
N SER A 79 -11.90 18.83 -7.25
CA SER A 79 -10.45 19.03 -7.12
C SER A 79 -9.62 17.90 -7.70
N GLY A 80 -10.23 16.76 -8.02
CA GLY A 80 -9.53 15.55 -8.41
C GLY A 80 -8.73 14.88 -7.28
N ARG A 81 -9.05 15.21 -6.02
CA ARG A 81 -8.33 14.64 -4.86
C ARG A 81 -8.23 13.12 -4.90
N TYR A 82 -9.24 12.47 -5.47
CA TYR A 82 -9.35 11.02 -5.56
C TYR A 82 -9.21 10.50 -7.00
N ALA A 83 -8.55 11.29 -7.87
CA ALA A 83 -8.18 10.85 -9.21
C ALA A 83 -7.27 9.64 -9.15
N TRP A 84 -7.15 8.92 -10.26
CA TRP A 84 -6.35 7.71 -10.32
C TRP A 84 -4.90 7.92 -9.89
N GLU A 85 -4.23 8.98 -10.39
CA GLU A 85 -2.83 9.25 -10.04
C GLU A 85 -2.65 9.68 -8.60
N GLU A 86 -3.68 10.25 -7.96
CA GLU A 86 -3.63 10.74 -6.58
C GLU A 86 -3.83 9.63 -5.53
N GLN A 87 -4.26 8.41 -5.94
CA GLN A 87 -4.59 7.35 -4.99
C GLN A 87 -3.43 6.98 -4.07
N GLN A 88 -2.20 6.96 -4.59
CA GLN A 88 -1.00 6.65 -3.81
C GLN A 88 -0.75 7.69 -2.73
N ASP A 89 -0.81 8.97 -3.09
CA ASP A 89 -0.52 10.09 -2.19
C ASP A 89 -1.60 10.24 -1.13
N VAL A 90 -2.87 10.04 -1.50
CA VAL A 90 -3.98 10.04 -0.54
C VAL A 90 -3.87 8.90 0.45
N VAL A 91 -3.47 7.71 0.03
CA VAL A 91 -3.25 6.57 0.93
C VAL A 91 -2.05 6.81 1.83
N ALA A 92 -0.96 7.38 1.33
CA ALA A 92 0.19 7.79 2.15
C ALA A 92 -0.23 8.83 3.21
N TRP A 93 -1.04 9.81 2.84
CA TRP A 93 -1.60 10.78 3.76
C TRP A 93 -2.49 10.12 4.83
N ASN A 94 -3.33 9.15 4.44
CA ASN A 94 -4.18 8.40 5.36
C ASN A 94 -3.33 7.57 6.37
N LEU A 95 -2.21 6.99 5.92
CA LEU A 95 -1.26 6.32 6.81
C LEU A 95 -0.66 7.29 7.83
N GLY A 96 -0.36 8.53 7.42
CA GLY A 96 0.04 9.60 8.35
C GLY A 96 -1.04 9.87 9.40
N LYS A 97 -2.33 9.87 9.03
CA LYS A 97 -3.45 10.02 9.98
C LYS A 97 -3.60 8.80 10.91
N LEU A 98 -3.33 7.61 10.41
CA LEU A 98 -3.27 6.41 11.23
C LEU A 98 -2.14 6.51 12.27
N TYR A 99 -0.96 6.99 11.86
CA TYR A 99 0.14 7.27 12.80
C TYR A 99 -0.29 8.24 13.89
N GLU A 100 -0.90 9.39 13.54
CA GLU A 100 -1.39 10.37 14.50
C GLU A 100 -2.35 9.75 15.53
N ALA A 101 -3.25 8.88 15.09
CA ALA A 101 -4.19 8.17 15.94
C ALA A 101 -3.53 7.15 16.88
N LEU A 102 -2.46 6.49 16.40
CA LEU A 102 -1.72 5.47 17.14
C LEU A 102 -0.57 6.05 17.98
N TYR A 103 -0.23 7.32 17.80
CA TYR A 103 0.91 7.99 18.45
C TYR A 103 1.05 7.71 19.95
N PRO A 104 -0.05 7.67 20.74
CA PRO A 104 0.07 7.42 22.20
C PRO A 104 0.62 6.04 22.55
N VAL A 105 0.55 5.07 21.64
CA VAL A 105 1.01 3.69 21.84
C VAL A 105 2.22 3.33 20.98
N LEU A 106 2.49 4.13 19.91
CA LEU A 106 3.68 3.99 19.09
C LEU A 106 4.85 4.70 19.77
N LYS A 107 5.97 3.99 19.95
CA LYS A 107 7.25 4.60 20.34
C LYS A 107 8.08 4.92 19.08
N LEU A 108 7.45 5.62 18.15
CA LEU A 108 8.02 6.02 16.86
C LEU A 108 7.89 7.55 16.78
N SER A 109 8.98 8.24 16.48
CA SER A 109 8.91 9.67 16.22
C SER A 109 8.14 9.96 14.92
N LYS A 110 7.72 11.20 14.75
CA LYS A 110 7.03 11.61 13.53
C LYS A 110 7.91 11.44 12.30
N GLU A 111 9.18 11.79 12.42
CA GLU A 111 10.16 11.69 11.35
C GLU A 111 10.40 10.22 10.94
N GLU A 112 10.48 9.31 11.91
CA GLU A 112 10.60 7.87 11.65
C GLU A 112 9.36 7.30 10.97
N ALA A 113 8.16 7.75 11.37
CA ALA A 113 6.91 7.32 10.75
C ALA A 113 6.77 7.86 9.32
N GLU A 114 7.11 9.13 9.09
CA GLU A 114 7.14 9.75 7.76
C GLU A 114 8.13 9.02 6.86
N GLN A 115 9.33 8.71 7.37
CA GLN A 115 10.32 7.94 6.62
C GLN A 115 9.82 6.52 6.30
N MET A 116 9.14 5.84 7.23
CA MET A 116 8.55 4.53 7.00
C MET A 116 7.47 4.57 5.91
N ILE A 117 6.63 5.61 5.90
CA ILE A 117 5.64 5.82 4.84
C ILE A 117 6.36 6.10 3.50
N GLU A 118 7.37 6.97 3.49
CA GLU A 118 8.09 7.33 2.27
C GLU A 118 8.88 6.15 1.69
N THR A 119 9.56 5.35 2.52
CA THR A 119 10.39 4.24 2.08
C THR A 119 9.62 2.93 1.97
N ASP A 120 9.12 2.38 3.09
CA ASP A 120 8.54 1.04 3.13
C ASP A 120 7.27 0.95 2.25
N TYR A 121 6.38 1.96 2.33
CA TYR A 121 5.19 2.00 1.48
C TYR A 121 5.56 2.11 0.00
N SER A 122 6.42 3.06 -0.37
CA SER A 122 6.79 3.28 -1.78
C SER A 122 7.56 2.11 -2.38
N GLU A 123 8.49 1.50 -1.63
CA GLU A 123 9.23 0.34 -2.10
C GLU A 123 8.33 -0.88 -2.32
N VAL A 124 7.44 -1.16 -1.36
CA VAL A 124 6.49 -2.28 -1.48
C VAL A 124 5.50 -2.04 -2.61
N TYR A 125 5.02 -0.80 -2.79
CA TYR A 125 4.16 -0.43 -3.92
C TYR A 125 4.88 -0.70 -5.24
N LYS A 126 6.08 -0.14 -5.44
CA LYS A 126 6.86 -0.30 -6.68
C LYS A 126 7.17 -1.75 -6.98
N ALA A 127 7.62 -2.50 -5.99
CA ALA A 127 7.92 -3.93 -6.15
C ALA A 127 6.67 -4.73 -6.53
N THR A 128 5.54 -4.47 -5.86
CA THR A 128 4.27 -5.16 -6.13
C THR A 128 3.74 -4.81 -7.51
N PHE A 129 3.69 -3.51 -7.85
CA PHE A 129 3.21 -3.05 -9.14
C PHE A 129 4.06 -3.62 -10.29
N THR A 130 5.39 -3.53 -10.18
CA THR A 130 6.31 -4.03 -11.20
C THR A 130 6.16 -5.53 -11.40
N SER A 131 6.07 -6.31 -10.31
CA SER A 131 5.88 -7.76 -10.38
C SER A 131 4.56 -8.13 -11.07
N LEU A 132 3.46 -7.53 -10.65
CA LEU A 132 2.14 -7.80 -11.20
C LEU A 132 2.00 -7.28 -12.65
N PHE A 133 2.62 -6.15 -12.96
CA PHE A 133 2.66 -5.63 -14.32
C PHE A 133 3.42 -6.56 -15.27
N ALA A 134 4.59 -7.04 -14.84
CA ALA A 134 5.39 -7.99 -15.61
C ALA A 134 4.64 -9.32 -15.82
N GLU A 135 3.88 -9.79 -14.83
CA GLU A 135 2.99 -10.93 -14.97
C GLU A 135 1.87 -10.65 -15.99
N LYS A 136 1.22 -9.49 -15.88
CA LYS A 136 0.11 -9.09 -16.76
C LYS A 136 0.52 -9.01 -18.25
N ILE A 137 1.73 -8.53 -18.54
CA ILE A 137 2.28 -8.47 -19.91
C ILE A 137 2.99 -9.75 -20.35
N GLY A 138 3.05 -10.77 -19.50
CA GLY A 138 3.61 -12.08 -19.81
C GLY A 138 5.13 -12.19 -19.72
N THR A 139 5.85 -11.16 -19.27
CA THR A 139 7.32 -11.19 -19.17
C THR A 139 7.83 -12.10 -18.07
N LEU A 140 7.06 -12.31 -16.99
CA LEU A 140 7.41 -13.25 -15.93
C LEU A 140 7.19 -14.71 -16.30
N SER A 141 6.26 -15.01 -17.21
CA SER A 141 6.06 -16.39 -17.69
C SER A 141 7.24 -16.90 -18.51
N ILE A 142 8.08 -16.01 -19.02
CA ILE A 142 9.33 -16.36 -19.71
C ILE A 142 10.45 -16.73 -18.73
N GLY A 143 10.38 -16.27 -17.47
CA GLY A 143 11.39 -16.54 -16.43
C GLY A 143 11.04 -17.71 -15.49
N TYR A 144 9.77 -18.13 -15.42
CA TYR A 144 9.34 -19.26 -14.59
C TYR A 144 9.38 -20.62 -15.31
N GLY A 145 9.64 -20.61 -16.61
CA GLY A 145 9.83 -21.81 -17.43
C GLY A 145 11.30 -22.18 -17.55
N GLY A 146 11.91 -22.68 -16.50
CA GLY A 146 13.23 -23.32 -16.59
C GLY A 146 14.40 -22.38 -16.94
N SER A 147 15.54 -22.62 -16.35
CA SER A 147 16.81 -22.08 -16.82
C SER A 147 16.97 -22.38 -18.32
N LEU A 148 17.60 -21.49 -19.06
CA LEU A 148 17.97 -21.73 -20.48
C LEU A 148 18.68 -23.08 -20.70
N THR A 149 19.18 -23.68 -19.62
CA THR A 149 19.76 -25.03 -19.61
C THR A 149 18.72 -26.16 -19.66
N ASP A 150 17.47 -25.91 -19.30
CA ASP A 150 16.39 -26.92 -19.35
C ASP A 150 15.71 -26.98 -20.73
N MET A 151 15.92 -25.98 -21.59
CA MET A 151 15.45 -25.98 -22.96
C MET A 151 16.38 -26.72 -23.95
N GLN A 152 17.54 -27.19 -23.50
CA GLN A 152 18.53 -27.89 -24.32
C GLN A 152 18.63 -29.40 -24.04
N ARG A 153 17.63 -29.96 -23.35
CA ARG A 153 17.54 -31.43 -23.18
C ARG A 153 16.22 -31.95 -23.78
#